data_1887ca91b9a16c59a7674215307be480
#
_entry.id   1887ca91b9a16c59a7674215307be480
#
_cell.length_a   1.000
_cell.length_b   1.000
_cell.length_c   1.000
_cell.angle_alpha   90.00
_cell.angle_beta   90.00
_cell.angle_gamma   90.00
#
_symmetry.space_group_name_H-M   'P 1'
#
loop_
_entity.id
_entity.type
_entity.pdbx_description
1 polymer ?
#
loop_
_entity_poly.entity_id
_entity_poly.type
_entity_poly.pdbx_seq_one_letter_code
_entity_poly.pdbx_strand_id
1 'polypeptide(L)'
;MTNDNKAQQVSMHDLLKETVSKRASDLHLTAGVPPMFRVDGQLVAGNYPVLGPEMTERLAYSVLSEEQRKAFEMNKELDVAFGISGLSRFRLVRSYK
;
A
#
# COMPACT_ATOMS: atom_id res chain seq x y z
N MET A 1 13.33 22.10 -6.59
CA MET A 1 12.94 22.16 -6.30
C MET A 1 11.93 21.45 -5.87
N THR A 2 11.20 21.44 -5.74
CA THR A 2 10.09 20.85 -5.23
C THR A 2 9.80 19.53 -5.75
N ASN A 3 10.50 19.06 -6.68
CA ASN A 3 10.30 17.73 -7.16
C ASN A 3 10.59 16.68 -6.14
N ASP A 4 11.45 16.99 -5.21
CA ASP A 4 11.77 16.04 -4.18
C ASP A 4 10.57 15.69 -3.35
N ASN A 5 9.73 16.67 -3.09
CA ASN A 5 8.54 16.42 -2.32
C ASN A 5 7.58 15.50 -3.05
N LYS A 6 7.47 15.69 -4.33
CA LYS A 6 6.62 14.83 -5.09
C LYS A 6 7.14 13.42 -5.12
N ALA A 7 8.42 13.26 -5.26
CA ALA A 7 9.01 11.94 -5.31
C ALA A 7 8.81 11.20 -4.00
N GLN A 8 8.71 11.94 -2.90
CA GLN A 8 8.55 11.32 -1.61
C GLN A 8 7.12 11.11 -1.21
N GLN A 9 6.20 11.71 -1.93
CA GLN A 9 4.81 11.55 -1.62
C GLN A 9 4.23 10.45 -2.45
N VAL A 10 3.59 9.52 -1.79
CA VAL A 10 2.95 8.41 -2.44
C VAL A 10 1.47 8.55 -2.23
N SER A 11 0.71 8.47 -3.29
CA SER A 11 -0.73 8.65 -3.25
C SER A 11 -1.40 7.29 -3.37
N MET A 12 -2.36 7.04 -2.50
CA MET A 12 -3.11 5.80 -2.57
C MET A 12 -3.85 5.69 -3.89
N HIS A 13 -4.33 6.81 -4.39
CA HIS A 13 -5.02 6.84 -5.67
C HIS A 13 -4.10 6.35 -6.80
N ASP A 14 -2.88 6.84 -6.81
CA ASP A 14 -1.93 6.43 -7.84
C ASP A 14 -1.55 4.97 -7.71
N LEU A 15 -1.41 4.50 -6.48
CA LEU A 15 -1.07 3.10 -6.25
C LEU A 15 -2.19 2.19 -6.74
N LEU A 16 -3.42 2.57 -6.47
CA LEU A 16 -4.54 1.77 -6.90
C LEU A 16 -4.68 1.77 -8.42
N LYS A 17 -4.43 2.92 -9.03
CA LYS A 17 -4.45 3.00 -10.49
C LYS A 17 -3.39 2.08 -11.08
N GLU A 18 -2.21 2.09 -10.50
CA GLU A 18 -1.14 1.26 -11.02
C GLU A 18 -1.43 -0.21 -10.80
N THR A 19 -2.07 -0.54 -9.68
CA THR A 19 -2.45 -1.92 -9.40
C THR A 19 -3.35 -2.45 -10.52
N VAL A 20 -4.32 -1.65 -10.90
CA VAL A 20 -5.25 -2.05 -11.96
C VAL A 20 -4.52 -2.11 -13.30
N SER A 21 -3.68 -1.13 -13.57
CA SER A 21 -2.95 -1.05 -14.83
C SER A 21 -2.03 -2.25 -15.01
N LYS A 22 -1.41 -2.71 -13.95
CA LYS A 22 -0.51 -3.85 -14.01
C LYS A 22 -1.25 -5.18 -13.90
N ARG A 23 -2.55 -5.12 -13.67
CA ARG A 23 -3.35 -6.33 -13.45
C ARG A 23 -2.81 -7.11 -12.26
N ALA A 24 -2.39 -6.39 -11.25
CA ALA A 24 -1.89 -7.03 -10.04
C ALA A 24 -3.06 -7.55 -9.23
N SER A 25 -2.87 -8.69 -8.60
CA SER A 25 -3.91 -9.24 -7.75
C SER A 25 -3.84 -8.67 -6.34
N ASP A 26 -2.66 -8.22 -5.94
CA ASP A 26 -2.45 -7.72 -4.58
C ASP A 26 -1.60 -6.47 -4.62
N LEU A 27 -1.86 -5.60 -3.66
CA LEU A 27 -1.00 -4.45 -3.40
C LEU A 27 -0.51 -4.60 -1.98
N HIS A 28 0.80 -4.58 -1.78
CA HIS A 28 1.40 -4.74 -0.46
C HIS A 28 2.10 -3.44 -0.07
N LEU A 29 1.69 -2.89 1.06
CA LEU A 29 2.34 -1.71 1.62
C LEU A 29 2.95 -2.11 2.94
N THR A 30 4.25 -2.26 2.95
CA THR A 30 4.99 -2.71 4.12
C THR A 30 6.06 -1.70 4.45
N ALA A 31 6.13 -1.31 5.71
CA ALA A 31 7.19 -0.40 6.14
C ALA A 31 8.55 -1.06 5.89
N GLY A 32 9.46 -0.30 5.32
CA GLY A 32 10.79 -0.80 5.06
C GLY A 32 11.06 -1.19 3.63
N VAL A 33 10.03 -1.23 2.79
CA VAL A 33 10.21 -1.54 1.37
C VAL A 33 9.30 -0.64 0.57
N PRO A 34 9.54 -0.51 -0.73
CA PRO A 34 8.60 0.26 -1.55
C PRO A 34 7.30 -0.50 -1.72
N PRO A 35 6.27 0.17 -2.21
CA PRO A 35 5.03 -0.54 -2.53
C PRO A 35 5.32 -1.69 -3.49
N MET A 36 4.72 -2.84 -3.21
CA MET A 36 4.95 -4.04 -4.00
C MET A 36 3.63 -4.49 -4.61
N PHE A 37 3.71 -5.01 -5.81
CA PHE A 37 2.53 -5.49 -6.52
C PHE A 37 2.72 -6.95 -6.84
N ARG A 38 1.68 -7.75 -6.65
CA ARG A 38 1.76 -9.16 -7.05
C ARG A 38 1.20 -9.28 -8.45
N VAL A 39 2.08 -9.59 -9.38
CA VAL A 39 1.71 -9.72 -10.79
C VAL A 39 2.08 -11.11 -11.23
N ASP A 40 1.10 -11.86 -11.72
CA ASP A 40 1.31 -13.25 -12.17
C ASP A 40 1.98 -14.07 -11.09
N GLY A 41 1.56 -13.88 -9.85
CA GLY A 41 2.07 -14.66 -8.74
C GLY A 41 3.39 -14.21 -8.16
N GLN A 42 3.99 -13.16 -8.71
CA GLN A 42 5.28 -12.68 -8.24
C GLN A 42 5.16 -11.27 -7.71
N LEU A 43 5.87 -10.99 -6.62
CA LEU A 43 5.91 -9.65 -6.08
C LEU A 43 6.95 -8.83 -6.82
N VAL A 44 6.53 -7.69 -7.35
CA VAL A 44 7.44 -6.79 -8.02
C VAL A 44 7.36 -5.43 -7.37
N ALA A 45 8.48 -4.78 -7.24
CA ALA A 45 8.54 -3.46 -6.60
C ALA A 45 8.00 -2.41 -7.55
N GLY A 46 7.21 -1.50 -7.01
CA GLY A 46 6.82 -0.34 -7.77
C GLY A 46 7.94 0.66 -7.83
N ASN A 47 7.80 1.62 -8.70
CA ASN A 47 8.81 2.66 -8.86
C ASN A 47 8.51 3.79 -7.88
N TYR A 48 8.67 3.49 -6.60
CA TYR A 48 8.36 4.42 -5.52
C TYR A 48 9.44 4.31 -4.46
N PRO A 49 9.56 5.31 -3.62
CA PRO A 49 10.54 5.23 -2.53
C PRO A 49 10.14 4.19 -1.50
N VAL A 50 11.10 3.82 -0.69
CA VAL A 50 10.85 2.91 0.42
C VAL A 50 9.88 3.60 1.39
N LEU A 51 8.91 2.86 1.87
CA LEU A 51 7.91 3.39 2.78
C LEU A 51 8.42 3.35 4.21
N GLY A 52 8.27 4.45 4.92
CA GLY A 52 8.48 4.44 6.35
C GLY A 52 7.19 4.06 7.05
N PRO A 53 7.27 3.79 8.36
CA PRO A 53 6.06 3.42 9.09
C PRO A 53 4.99 4.51 9.04
N GLU A 54 5.40 5.76 9.08
CA GLU A 54 4.43 6.86 9.06
C GLU A 54 3.72 6.97 7.74
N MET A 55 4.46 6.79 6.65
CA MET A 55 3.85 6.85 5.34
C MET A 55 2.91 5.68 5.13
N THR A 56 3.32 4.50 5.56
CA THR A 56 2.47 3.32 5.47
C THR A 56 1.17 3.56 6.24
N GLU A 57 1.28 4.13 7.42
CA GLU A 57 0.10 4.41 8.23
C GLU A 57 -0.80 5.43 7.55
N ARG A 58 -0.21 6.47 7.01
CA ARG A 58 -0.99 7.50 6.33
C ARG A 58 -1.75 6.92 5.14
N LEU A 59 -1.06 6.11 4.34
CA LEU A 59 -1.70 5.50 3.19
C LEU A 59 -2.84 4.59 3.63
N ALA A 60 -2.59 3.81 4.69
CA ALA A 60 -3.61 2.92 5.19
C ALA A 60 -4.84 3.70 5.64
N TYR A 61 -4.63 4.76 6.39
CA TYR A 61 -5.75 5.50 6.96
C TYR A 61 -6.59 6.18 5.89
N SER A 62 -6.03 6.39 4.72
CA SER A 62 -6.79 7.04 3.66
C SER A 62 -7.86 6.13 3.07
N VAL A 63 -7.78 4.83 3.29
CA VAL A 63 -8.72 3.89 2.69
C VAL A 63 -9.40 2.96 3.69
N LEU A 64 -8.96 2.94 4.93
CA LEU A 64 -9.54 2.03 5.92
C LEU A 64 -10.72 2.67 6.63
N SER A 65 -11.69 1.85 6.97
CA SER A 65 -12.77 2.28 7.83
C SER A 65 -12.24 2.43 9.24
N GLU A 66 -13.06 2.97 10.13
CA GLU A 66 -12.65 3.16 11.50
C GLU A 66 -12.34 1.84 12.17
N GLU A 67 -13.16 0.84 11.92
CA GLU A 67 -12.93 -0.48 12.48
C GLU A 67 -11.64 -1.09 11.97
N GLN A 68 -11.40 -0.93 10.68
CA GLN A 68 -10.19 -1.46 10.08
C GLN A 68 -8.97 -0.75 10.62
N ARG A 69 -9.08 0.54 10.85
CA ARG A 69 -7.97 1.30 11.43
C ARG A 69 -7.61 0.78 12.80
N LYS A 70 -8.62 0.50 13.62
CA LYS A 70 -8.36 -0.01 14.96
C LYS A 70 -7.68 -1.37 14.90
N ALA A 71 -8.12 -2.22 13.99
CA ALA A 71 -7.51 -3.53 13.85
C ALA A 71 -6.06 -3.40 13.40
N PHE A 72 -5.81 -2.48 12.48
CA PHE A 72 -4.47 -2.25 11.97
C PHE A 72 -3.56 -1.73 13.09
N GLU A 73 -4.08 -0.83 13.92
CA GLU A 73 -3.29 -0.28 15.01
C GLU A 73 -2.95 -1.32 16.04
N MET A 74 -3.88 -2.23 16.29
CA MET A 74 -3.64 -3.27 17.26
C MET A 74 -2.68 -4.31 16.76
N ASN A 75 -2.85 -4.73 15.53
CA ASN A 75 -2.10 -5.86 15.00
C ASN A 75 -0.89 -5.46 14.17
N LYS A 76 -0.80 -4.20 13.80
CA LYS A 76 0.29 -3.66 12.99
C LYS A 76 0.29 -4.21 11.58
N GLU A 77 -0.72 -4.96 11.22
CA GLU A 77 -0.87 -5.45 9.86
C GLU A 77 -2.34 -5.75 9.61
N LEU A 78 -2.72 -5.74 8.36
CA LEU A 78 -4.11 -5.94 8.00
C LEU A 78 -4.21 -6.35 6.55
N ASP A 79 -5.02 -7.38 6.28
CA ASP A 79 -5.35 -7.79 4.94
C ASP A 79 -6.78 -7.37 4.68
N VAL A 80 -7.01 -6.69 3.58
CA VAL A 80 -8.34 -6.20 3.25
C VAL A 80 -8.68 -6.62 1.83
N ALA A 81 -9.88 -7.12 1.65
CA ALA A 81 -10.37 -7.39 0.31
C ALA A 81 -11.04 -6.13 -0.22
N PHE A 82 -10.61 -5.68 -1.38
CA PHE A 82 -11.18 -4.48 -1.97
C PHE A 82 -12.14 -4.86 -3.06
N GLY A 83 -13.18 -4.07 -3.20
CA GLY A 83 -14.09 -4.26 -4.29
C GLY A 83 -13.71 -3.52 -5.55
N ILE A 84 -12.44 -3.24 -5.71
CA ILE A 84 -11.96 -2.52 -6.88
C ILE A 84 -11.64 -3.52 -7.97
N SER A 85 -12.07 -3.21 -9.18
CA SER A 85 -11.85 -4.08 -10.31
C SER A 85 -10.37 -4.37 -10.48
N GLY A 86 -10.01 -5.63 -10.56
CA GLY A 86 -8.63 -6.03 -10.78
C GLY A 86 -7.79 -6.18 -9.54
N LEU A 87 -8.26 -5.68 -8.39
CA LEU A 87 -7.49 -5.78 -7.17
C LEU A 87 -8.24 -6.65 -6.19
N SER A 88 -7.71 -7.81 -5.89
CA SER A 88 -8.40 -8.71 -4.97
C SER A 88 -7.95 -8.56 -3.54
N ARG A 89 -6.78 -8.03 -3.29
CA ARG A 89 -6.29 -7.94 -1.91
C ARG A 89 -5.37 -6.75 -1.70
N PHE A 90 -5.45 -6.20 -0.51
CA PHE A 90 -4.63 -5.07 -0.11
C PHE A 90 -4.03 -5.42 1.24
N ARG A 91 -2.72 -5.49 1.30
CA ARG A 91 -2.04 -5.88 2.52
C ARG A 91 -1.23 -4.72 3.07
N LEU A 92 -1.39 -4.47 4.37
CA LEU A 92 -0.72 -3.40 5.05
C LEU A 92 0.11 -3.95 6.19
N VAL A 93 1.37 -3.55 6.27
CA VAL A 93 2.22 -3.93 7.39
C VAL A 93 2.97 -2.69 7.86
N ARG A 94 2.61 -2.21 9.04
CA ARG A 94 3.23 -1.02 9.56
C ARG A 94 4.59 -1.31 10.16
N SER A 95 4.71 -2.51 10.76
CA SER A 95 5.95 -2.82 11.45
C SER A 95 6.14 -4.31 11.41
N TYR A 96 7.33 -4.77 11.00
CA TYR A 96 7.49 -6.14 11.04
C TYR A 96 8.55 -6.48 11.94
N LYS A 97 8.68 -6.02 12.92
CA LYS A 97 9.55 -6.46 13.78
C LYS A 97 9.21 -6.52 14.83
#